data_afb89ee7a4668300c32b910a7a1d2e2b
#
_entry.id   afb89ee7a4668300c32b910a7a1d2e2b
#
_cell.length_a   1.000
_cell.length_b   1.000
_cell.length_c   1.000
_cell.angle_alpha   90.00
_cell.angle_beta   90.00
_cell.angle_gamma   90.00
#
_symmetry.space_group_name_H-M   'P 1'
#
loop_
_entity.id
_entity.type
_entity.pdbx_description
1 polymer ?
#
loop_
_entity_poly.entity_id
_entity_poly.type
_entity_poly.pdbx_seq_one_letter_code
_entity_poly.pdbx_strand_id
1 'polypeptide(L)'
;MTITLTNGGTTLSLPPDLIWADELTWSAVAQSTERGIFGTLIIDAMARNGGRPITLQGDGDSAWIDRGTLRTLGAWAQTPGLRMALDVRGEIFTVVFDHGPEEETRAIAMSAVIDYSDKQDGDYYCSLVLRFIEASETL
;
A
#
# COMPACT_ATOMS: atom_id res chain seq x y z
N MET A 1 12.03 14.28 1.90
CA MET A 1 11.97 12.95 1.32
C MET A 1 10.64 12.74 0.62
N THR A 2 10.64 12.01 -0.47
CA THR A 2 9.46 11.88 -1.33
C THR A 2 8.94 10.47 -1.34
N ILE A 3 7.65 10.34 -1.65
CA ILE A 3 6.99 9.07 -1.91
C ILE A 3 6.39 9.17 -3.30
N THR A 4 6.76 8.27 -4.20
CA THR A 4 6.26 8.27 -5.58
C THR A 4 5.80 6.88 -5.98
N LEU A 5 4.84 6.84 -6.88
CA LEU A 5 4.34 5.60 -7.49
C LEU A 5 4.46 5.73 -9.01
N THR A 6 5.17 4.80 -9.62
CA THR A 6 5.44 4.83 -11.07
C THR A 6 4.79 3.64 -11.76
N ASN A 7 4.05 3.92 -12.82
CA ASN A 7 3.50 2.93 -13.72
C ASN A 7 4.00 3.23 -15.14
N GLY A 8 4.92 2.40 -15.63
CA GLY A 8 5.53 2.65 -16.93
C GLY A 8 6.25 4.00 -16.98
N GLY A 9 5.83 4.86 -17.88
CA GLY A 9 6.42 6.19 -18.03
C GLY A 9 5.79 7.29 -17.16
N THR A 10 4.80 6.96 -16.33
CA THR A 10 4.06 7.93 -15.54
C THR A 10 4.38 7.80 -14.06
N THR A 11 4.86 8.87 -13.45
CA THR A 11 5.19 8.93 -12.03
C THR A 11 4.24 9.89 -11.33
N LEU A 12 3.59 9.40 -10.26
CA LEU A 12 2.73 10.22 -9.41
C LEU A 12 3.46 10.54 -8.11
N SER A 13 3.39 11.81 -7.70
CA SER A 13 3.88 12.22 -6.39
C SER A 13 2.79 12.00 -5.36
N LEU A 14 3.09 11.22 -4.32
CA LEU A 14 2.20 10.97 -3.21
C LEU A 14 2.53 11.90 -2.05
N PRO A 15 1.60 12.14 -1.12
CA PRO A 15 1.88 12.98 0.05
C PRO A 15 3.10 12.48 0.82
N PRO A 16 4.10 13.32 1.08
CA PRO A 16 5.34 12.88 1.76
C PRO A 16 5.16 12.60 3.24
N ASP A 17 4.03 13.00 3.82
CA ASP A 17 3.69 12.80 5.23
C ASP A 17 2.89 11.50 5.48
N LEU A 18 2.75 10.64 4.47
CA LEU A 18 2.15 9.33 4.65
C LEU A 18 3.01 8.49 5.61
N ILE A 19 2.35 7.78 6.52
CA ILE A 19 2.99 6.88 7.47
C ILE A 19 2.93 5.45 6.93
N TRP A 20 4.06 4.78 6.92
CA TRP A 20 4.10 3.36 6.56
C TRP A 20 3.76 2.53 7.81
N ALA A 21 2.48 2.20 7.94
CA ALA A 21 1.93 1.64 9.17
C ALA A 21 2.46 0.25 9.52
N ASP A 22 2.74 -0.57 8.51
CA ASP A 22 3.14 -1.97 8.69
C ASP A 22 4.61 -2.23 8.35
N GLU A 23 5.45 -1.19 8.35
CA GLU A 23 6.87 -1.30 8.01
C GLU A 23 7.61 -2.32 8.86
N LEU A 24 7.34 -2.34 10.16
CA LEU A 24 8.10 -3.12 11.13
C LEU A 24 7.31 -4.29 11.73
N THR A 25 6.08 -4.50 11.30
CA THR A 25 5.21 -5.53 11.89
C THR A 25 5.14 -6.81 11.08
N TRP A 26 5.51 -6.75 9.79
CA TRP A 26 5.48 -7.93 8.94
C TRP A 26 6.72 -8.80 9.16
N SER A 27 6.51 -10.12 9.20
CA SER A 27 7.59 -11.08 9.31
C SER A 27 7.89 -11.75 7.98
N ALA A 28 9.16 -11.76 7.59
CA ALA A 28 9.63 -12.49 6.42
C ALA A 28 9.68 -14.01 6.64
N VAL A 29 9.36 -14.47 7.85
CA VAL A 29 9.44 -15.87 8.22
C VAL A 29 8.06 -16.44 8.48
N ALA A 30 7.70 -17.49 7.75
CA ALA A 30 6.55 -18.33 8.08
C ALA A 30 7.04 -19.42 9.02
N GLN A 31 6.40 -19.56 10.15
CA GLN A 31 6.84 -20.49 11.19
C GLN A 31 5.67 -21.22 11.81
N SER A 32 5.85 -22.50 12.04
CA SER A 32 4.95 -23.30 12.87
C SER A 32 5.73 -23.96 13.98
N THR A 33 5.06 -24.15 15.11
CA THR A 33 5.66 -24.82 16.28
C THR A 33 4.73 -25.88 16.78
N GLU A 34 5.30 -27.02 17.20
CA GLU A 34 4.54 -28.09 17.84
C GLU A 34 5.40 -28.80 18.89
N ARG A 35 4.75 -29.54 19.77
CA ARG A 35 5.43 -30.33 20.79
C ARG A 35 5.44 -31.79 20.40
N GLY A 36 6.59 -32.45 20.52
CA GLY A 36 6.71 -33.87 20.37
C GLY A 36 6.12 -34.61 21.59
N ILE A 37 6.06 -35.93 21.49
CA ILE A 37 5.49 -36.79 22.53
C ILE A 37 6.14 -36.59 23.91
N PHE A 38 7.43 -36.28 23.93
CA PHE A 38 8.19 -36.07 25.18
C PHE A 38 8.36 -34.60 25.54
N GLY A 39 7.54 -33.69 24.93
CA GLY A 39 7.57 -32.29 25.26
C GLY A 39 8.62 -31.49 24.50
N THR A 40 9.37 -32.08 23.58
CA THR A 40 10.35 -31.39 22.75
C THR A 40 9.68 -30.41 21.82
N LEU A 41 10.15 -29.18 21.79
CA LEU A 41 9.64 -28.15 20.86
C LEU A 41 10.18 -28.40 19.44
N ILE A 42 9.27 -28.54 18.50
CA ILE A 42 9.62 -28.70 17.09
C ILE A 42 9.25 -27.39 16.38
N ILE A 43 10.22 -26.75 15.72
CA ILE A 43 10.04 -25.49 15.00
C ILE A 43 10.31 -25.72 13.53
N ASP A 44 9.30 -25.50 12.71
CA ASP A 44 9.43 -25.47 11.25
C ASP A 44 9.34 -24.03 10.78
N ALA A 45 10.35 -23.57 10.05
CA ALA A 45 10.43 -22.20 9.59
C ALA A 45 10.88 -22.14 8.14
N MET A 46 10.31 -21.21 7.37
CA MET A 46 10.71 -20.93 5.99
C MET A 46 10.56 -19.45 5.69
N ALA A 47 11.35 -18.97 4.72
CA ALA A 47 11.23 -17.61 4.26
C ALA A 47 9.97 -17.43 3.41
N ARG A 48 9.29 -16.32 3.59
CA ARG A 48 8.17 -15.92 2.73
C ARG A 48 8.72 -15.25 1.48
N ASN A 49 8.24 -15.66 0.33
CA ASN A 49 8.64 -15.09 -0.96
C ASN A 49 7.59 -14.09 -1.42
N GLY A 50 7.84 -12.80 -1.18
CA GLY A 50 6.92 -11.74 -1.52
C GLY A 50 5.72 -11.67 -0.58
N GLY A 51 4.70 -10.92 -0.98
CA GLY A 51 3.48 -10.80 -0.21
C GLY A 51 3.54 -9.85 0.97
N ARG A 52 4.62 -9.08 1.10
CA ARG A 52 4.74 -8.08 2.16
C ARG A 52 3.68 -7.00 1.98
N PRO A 53 2.80 -6.78 2.96
CA PRO A 53 1.86 -5.68 2.87
C PRO A 53 2.56 -4.35 3.09
N ILE A 54 2.18 -3.34 2.32
CA ILE A 54 2.67 -1.97 2.46
C ILE A 54 1.45 -1.07 2.56
N THR A 55 1.18 -0.56 3.76
CA THR A 55 0.07 0.34 4.01
C THR A 55 0.61 1.71 4.32
N LEU A 56 0.32 2.66 3.44
CA LEU A 56 0.65 4.08 3.61
C LEU A 56 -0.62 4.80 4.03
N GLN A 57 -0.61 5.42 5.20
CA GLN A 57 -1.82 6.08 5.71
C GLN A 57 -1.52 7.48 6.23
N GLY A 58 -2.47 8.37 5.99
CA GLY A 58 -2.51 9.68 6.59
C GLY A 58 -3.27 9.64 7.91
N ASP A 59 -2.96 10.56 8.80
CA ASP A 59 -3.60 10.68 10.10
C ASP A 59 -4.34 12.02 10.20
N GLY A 60 -5.62 11.97 10.54
CA GLY A 60 -6.44 13.17 10.70
C GLY A 60 -6.53 13.98 9.42
N ASP A 61 -6.09 15.24 9.48
CA ASP A 61 -6.11 16.16 8.33
C ASP A 61 -4.84 16.13 7.49
N SER A 62 -3.99 15.12 7.67
CA SER A 62 -2.74 15.00 6.91
C SER A 62 -2.92 14.25 5.59
N ALA A 63 -1.83 14.10 4.83
CA ALA A 63 -1.80 13.38 3.56
C ALA A 63 -2.79 13.93 2.54
N TRP A 64 -2.60 15.19 2.19
CA TRP A 64 -3.43 15.87 1.21
C TRP A 64 -3.02 15.47 -0.22
N ILE A 65 -4.01 15.14 -1.02
CA ILE A 65 -3.80 14.76 -2.42
C ILE A 65 -4.89 15.39 -3.28
N ASP A 66 -4.54 15.79 -4.50
CA ASP A 66 -5.51 16.36 -5.43
C ASP A 66 -6.35 15.27 -6.12
N ARG A 67 -7.55 15.66 -6.54
CA ARG A 67 -8.49 14.75 -7.20
C ARG A 67 -7.93 14.18 -8.52
N GLY A 68 -7.18 14.96 -9.28
CA GLY A 68 -6.58 14.51 -10.53
C GLY A 68 -5.64 13.32 -10.33
N THR A 69 -4.77 13.40 -9.32
CA THR A 69 -3.88 12.30 -8.94
C THR A 69 -4.66 11.09 -8.44
N LEU A 70 -5.70 11.32 -7.62
CA LEU A 70 -6.57 10.25 -7.14
C LEU A 70 -7.28 9.50 -8.27
N ARG A 71 -7.74 10.23 -9.29
CA ARG A 71 -8.39 9.61 -10.45
C ARG A 71 -7.42 8.71 -11.22
N THR A 72 -6.17 9.13 -11.36
CA THR A 72 -5.13 8.32 -11.98
C THR A 72 -4.84 7.07 -11.14
N LEU A 73 -4.71 7.21 -9.81
CA LEU A 73 -4.55 6.08 -8.90
C LEU A 73 -5.73 5.12 -9.00
N GLY A 74 -6.95 5.65 -9.07
CA GLY A 74 -8.15 4.84 -9.22
C GLY A 74 -8.17 4.04 -10.51
N ALA A 75 -7.73 4.64 -11.62
CA ALA A 75 -7.61 3.95 -12.90
C ALA A 75 -6.59 2.81 -12.83
N TRP A 76 -5.46 3.04 -12.17
CA TRP A 76 -4.45 2.00 -11.97
C TRP A 76 -4.99 0.87 -11.09
N ALA A 77 -5.75 1.20 -10.05
CA ALA A 77 -6.36 0.21 -9.17
C ALA A 77 -7.41 -0.65 -9.90
N GLN A 78 -8.04 -0.12 -10.95
CA GLN A 78 -9.00 -0.87 -11.77
C GLN A 78 -8.33 -1.84 -12.75
N THR A 79 -7.02 -1.76 -12.92
CA THR A 79 -6.28 -2.63 -13.83
C THR A 79 -5.82 -3.89 -13.09
N PRO A 80 -6.37 -5.07 -13.41
CA PRO A 80 -6.01 -6.30 -12.70
C PRO A 80 -4.53 -6.64 -12.85
N GLY A 81 -3.87 -6.96 -11.73
CA GLY A 81 -2.49 -7.42 -11.74
C GLY A 81 -1.44 -6.41 -12.14
N LEU A 82 -1.79 -5.13 -12.17
CA LEU A 82 -0.84 -4.07 -12.56
C LEU A 82 0.29 -3.97 -11.54
N ARG A 83 1.52 -4.15 -12.02
CA ARG A 83 2.72 -3.97 -11.20
C ARG A 83 3.26 -2.57 -11.38
N MET A 84 3.60 -1.95 -10.25
CA MET A 84 4.08 -0.57 -10.20
C MET A 84 5.34 -0.50 -9.36
N ALA A 85 6.13 0.55 -9.53
CA ALA A 85 7.28 0.83 -8.67
C ALA A 85 6.88 1.86 -7.63
N LEU A 86 6.93 1.47 -6.36
CA LEU A 86 6.68 2.36 -5.23
C LEU A 86 8.02 2.75 -4.61
N ASP A 87 8.31 4.03 -4.60
CA ASP A 87 9.51 4.59 -3.96
C ASP A 87 9.07 5.27 -2.66
N VAL A 88 9.47 4.68 -1.53
CA VAL A 88 9.19 5.24 -0.21
C VAL A 88 10.51 5.75 0.37
N ARG A 89 10.72 7.05 0.27
CA ARG A 89 11.89 7.73 0.85
C ARG A 89 13.23 7.09 0.47
N GLY A 90 13.36 6.68 -0.79
CA GLY A 90 14.58 6.09 -1.33
C GLY A 90 14.57 4.57 -1.43
N GLU A 91 13.61 3.88 -0.83
CA GLU A 91 13.44 2.44 -0.97
C GLU A 91 12.42 2.13 -2.05
N ILE A 92 12.78 1.32 -3.03
CA ILE A 92 11.93 1.02 -4.18
C ILE A 92 11.41 -0.41 -4.08
N PHE A 93 10.10 -0.56 -4.22
CA PHE A 93 9.41 -1.85 -4.19
C PHE A 93 8.58 -2.04 -5.45
N THR A 94 8.51 -3.26 -5.95
CA THR A 94 7.52 -3.64 -6.96
C THR A 94 6.26 -4.05 -6.24
N VAL A 95 5.16 -3.37 -6.52
CA VAL A 95 3.91 -3.55 -5.76
C VAL A 95 2.72 -3.72 -6.69
N VAL A 96 1.67 -4.35 -6.15
CA VAL A 96 0.32 -4.34 -6.71
C VAL A 96 -0.60 -3.76 -5.65
N PHE A 97 -1.76 -3.24 -6.06
CA PHE A 97 -2.77 -2.81 -5.09
C PHE A 97 -3.32 -4.03 -4.33
N ASP A 98 -3.57 -3.84 -3.04
CA ASP A 98 -4.19 -4.85 -2.21
C ASP A 98 -5.71 -4.64 -2.20
N HIS A 99 -6.42 -5.46 -2.97
CA HIS A 99 -7.88 -5.44 -3.04
C HIS A 99 -8.45 -6.42 -2.01
N GLY A 100 -8.65 -5.93 -0.80
CA GLY A 100 -9.25 -6.75 0.25
C GLY A 100 -10.71 -7.08 -0.04
N PRO A 101 -11.25 -8.12 0.61
CA PRO A 101 -12.62 -8.58 0.36
C PRO A 101 -13.71 -7.66 0.94
N GLU A 102 -13.36 -6.75 1.83
CA GLU A 102 -14.31 -5.89 2.54
C GLU A 102 -14.05 -4.42 2.25
N GLU A 103 -15.08 -3.59 2.43
CA GLU A 103 -14.99 -2.13 2.22
C GLU A 103 -13.90 -1.48 3.06
N GLU A 104 -13.72 -1.96 4.28
CA GLU A 104 -12.72 -1.41 5.22
C GLU A 104 -11.29 -1.68 4.79
N THR A 105 -11.09 -2.61 3.85
CA THR A 105 -9.78 -2.99 3.34
C THR A 105 -9.56 -2.54 1.89
N ARG A 106 -10.26 -1.51 1.47
CA ARG A 106 -10.09 -0.96 0.11
C ARG A 106 -8.65 -0.53 -0.12
N ALA A 107 -8.19 -0.73 -1.36
CA ALA A 107 -6.83 -0.33 -1.75
C ALA A 107 -6.60 1.17 -1.61
N ILE A 108 -7.63 1.98 -1.85
CA ILE A 108 -7.55 3.44 -1.76
C ILE A 108 -8.71 3.95 -0.90
N ALA A 109 -8.39 4.73 0.13
CA ALA A 109 -9.39 5.39 0.96
C ALA A 109 -8.97 6.84 1.21
N MET A 110 -9.94 7.75 1.30
CA MET A 110 -9.68 9.16 1.52
C MET A 110 -10.96 9.85 2.01
N SER A 111 -10.80 11.11 2.44
CA SER A 111 -11.90 12.00 2.81
C SER A 111 -11.76 13.33 2.09
N ALA A 112 -12.84 13.89 1.59
CA ALA A 112 -12.80 15.21 0.96
C ALA A 112 -12.53 16.28 2.01
N VAL A 113 -11.63 17.23 1.69
CA VAL A 113 -11.41 18.40 2.55
C VAL A 113 -12.65 19.29 2.55
N ILE A 114 -13.16 19.56 1.34
CA ILE A 114 -14.45 20.23 1.14
C ILE A 114 -15.19 19.43 0.07
N ASP A 115 -16.42 19.02 0.37
CA ASP A 115 -17.22 18.22 -0.58
C ASP A 115 -18.04 19.15 -1.47
N TYR A 116 -17.43 19.58 -2.56
CA TYR A 116 -18.11 20.42 -3.55
C TYR A 116 -19.08 19.61 -4.39
N SER A 117 -20.19 20.22 -4.80
CA SER A 117 -21.13 19.59 -5.72
C SER A 117 -20.58 19.52 -7.15
N ASP A 118 -19.74 20.49 -7.54
CA ASP A 118 -19.07 20.52 -8.84
C ASP A 118 -17.57 20.29 -8.61
N LYS A 119 -17.14 19.05 -8.70
CA LYS A 119 -15.79 18.64 -8.36
C LYS A 119 -14.81 18.92 -9.50
N GLN A 120 -13.67 19.51 -9.15
CA GLN A 120 -12.58 19.81 -10.07
C GLN A 120 -11.34 18.99 -9.75
N ASP A 121 -10.46 18.80 -10.72
CA ASP A 121 -9.24 18.01 -10.54
C ASP A 121 -8.27 18.63 -9.52
N GLY A 122 -8.37 19.92 -9.26
CA GLY A 122 -7.56 20.61 -8.25
C GLY A 122 -8.11 20.53 -6.83
N ASP A 123 -9.27 19.94 -6.62
CA ASP A 123 -9.86 19.79 -5.28
C ASP A 123 -9.06 18.78 -4.46
N TYR A 124 -8.89 19.09 -3.17
CA TYR A 124 -8.06 18.26 -2.30
C TYR A 124 -8.86 17.27 -1.48
N TYR A 125 -8.22 16.14 -1.22
CA TYR A 125 -8.64 15.11 -0.30
C TYR A 125 -7.55 14.92 0.74
N CYS A 126 -7.91 14.45 1.92
CA CYS A 126 -6.98 14.19 3.02
C CYS A 126 -7.23 12.81 3.61
N SER A 127 -6.45 12.44 4.63
CA SER A 127 -6.52 11.13 5.28
C SER A 127 -6.36 9.98 4.27
N LEU A 128 -5.49 10.15 3.29
CA LEU A 128 -5.26 9.15 2.25
C LEU A 128 -4.72 7.87 2.86
N VAL A 129 -5.30 6.74 2.47
CA VAL A 129 -4.80 5.41 2.80
C VAL A 129 -4.61 4.64 1.51
N LEU A 130 -3.41 4.13 1.30
CA LEU A 130 -3.06 3.31 0.15
C LEU A 130 -2.55 1.96 0.65
N ARG A 131 -3.13 0.88 0.15
CA ARG A 131 -2.74 -0.48 0.52
C ARG A 131 -2.16 -1.20 -0.66
N PHE A 132 -0.94 -1.68 -0.50
CA PHE A 132 -0.21 -2.41 -1.52
C PHE A 132 0.27 -3.74 -0.97
N ILE A 133 0.59 -4.65 -1.90
CA ILE A 133 1.31 -5.89 -1.60
C ILE A 133 2.57 -5.90 -2.45
N GLU A 134 3.73 -6.16 -1.82
CA GLU A 134 4.98 -6.33 -2.56
C GLU A 134 4.90 -7.59 -3.40
N ALA A 135 5.17 -7.44 -4.70
CA ALA A 135 5.13 -8.54 -5.66
C ALA A 135 6.53 -8.81 -6.21
N SER A 136 6.76 -10.04 -6.66
CA SER A 136 7.99 -10.35 -7.37
C SER A 136 7.98 -9.69 -8.75
N GLU A 137 9.15 -9.30 -9.25
CA GLU A 137 9.29 -8.70 -10.58
C GLU A 137 8.99 -9.68 -11.69
N THR A 138 9.14 -10.97 -11.42
CA THR A 138 8.90 -12.04 -12.40
C THR A 138 7.70 -12.87 -11.96
N LEU A 139 6.93 -13.25 -12.96
CA LEU A 139 5.81 -14.16 -12.77
C LEU A 139 6.28 -15.62 -12.78
#